data_3d152dfec473f5bb0990f22d6f1bd250
#
_entry.id   3d152dfec473f5bb0990f22d6f1bd250
#
_cell.length_a   1.000
_cell.length_b   1.000
_cell.length_c   1.000
_cell.angle_alpha   90.00
_cell.angle_beta   90.00
_cell.angle_gamma   90.00
#
_symmetry.space_group_name_H-M   'P 1'
#
loop_
_entity.id
_entity.type
_entity.pdbx_description
1 polymer ?
#
loop_
_entity_poly.entity_id
_entity_poly.type
_entity_poly.pdbx_seq_one_letter_code
_entity_poly.pdbx_strand_id
1 'polypeptide(L)'
;MLDLAGGTTVYLACGATDLRKSYHGLAAIIKLKFKLDPYSRCMFAFCNRRRTSIKILQWDGSGFWILMKRLDRDSFHWPDTPDELQKVTLKEMHWFCDGLSLTPKGAFEECHPKIVV
;
A
#
# COMPACT_ATOMS: atom_id res chain seq x y z
N MET A 1 -2.39 10.06 -14.44
CA MET A 1 -1.30 9.16 -14.17
C MET A 1 -0.76 9.34 -12.77
N LEU A 2 -0.38 8.28 -12.13
CA LEU A 2 0.20 8.36 -10.80
C LEU A 2 1.48 9.18 -10.81
N ASP A 3 1.64 10.00 -9.79
CA ASP A 3 2.88 10.74 -9.61
C ASP A 3 3.86 9.85 -8.86
N LEU A 4 4.80 9.28 -9.60
CA LEU A 4 5.81 8.40 -9.05
C LEU A 4 7.14 9.13 -8.84
N ALA A 5 7.13 10.45 -8.92
CA ALA A 5 8.36 11.23 -8.72
C ALA A 5 8.83 11.11 -7.28
N GLY A 6 10.12 11.28 -7.09
CA GLY A 6 10.69 11.30 -5.75
C GLY A 6 10.03 12.40 -4.92
N GLY A 7 9.89 12.16 -3.65
CA GLY A 7 9.24 13.09 -2.75
C GLY A 7 7.78 12.80 -2.49
N THR A 8 7.17 11.88 -3.25
CA THR A 8 5.80 11.48 -2.95
C THR A 8 5.75 10.79 -1.60
N THR A 9 4.88 11.28 -0.74
CA THR A 9 4.67 10.69 0.57
C THR A 9 3.74 9.49 0.44
N VAL A 10 4.11 8.40 1.07
CA VAL A 10 3.32 7.17 1.07
C VAL A 10 2.98 6.82 2.51
N TYR A 11 1.72 6.51 2.75
CA TYR A 11 1.26 6.04 4.06
C TYR A 11 0.76 4.60 3.91
N LEU A 12 1.18 3.75 4.85
CA LEU A 12 0.65 2.40 4.95
C LEU A 12 -0.39 2.36 6.05
N ALA A 13 -1.59 1.91 5.74
CA ALA A 13 -2.57 1.59 6.75
C ALA A 13 -2.21 0.23 7.34
N CYS A 14 -1.64 0.23 8.54
CA CYS A 14 -1.19 -1.00 9.17
C CYS A 14 -2.37 -1.88 9.54
N GLY A 15 -2.12 -3.17 9.69
CA GLY A 15 -3.18 -4.13 9.97
C GLY A 15 -3.96 -4.46 8.70
N ALA A 16 -5.16 -4.95 8.89
CA ALA A 16 -6.00 -5.42 7.79
C ALA A 16 -7.06 -4.39 7.42
N THR A 17 -7.28 -4.23 6.13
CA THR A 17 -8.35 -3.40 5.58
C THR A 17 -9.20 -4.26 4.66
N ASP A 18 -10.50 -4.04 4.65
CA ASP A 18 -11.40 -4.71 3.72
C ASP A 18 -11.25 -4.05 2.35
N LEU A 19 -10.54 -4.72 1.46
CA LEU A 19 -10.24 -4.17 0.13
C LEU A 19 -11.41 -4.27 -0.85
N ARG A 20 -12.56 -4.79 -0.41
CA ARG A 20 -13.78 -4.72 -1.23
C ARG A 20 -14.35 -3.32 -1.25
N LYS A 21 -13.90 -2.44 -0.37
CA LYS A 21 -14.33 -1.05 -0.35
C LYS A 21 -13.90 -0.35 -1.62
N SER A 22 -14.78 0.51 -2.13
CA SER A 22 -14.46 1.38 -3.25
C SER A 22 -13.55 2.52 -2.78
N TYR A 23 -13.17 3.40 -3.74
CA TYR A 23 -12.34 4.56 -3.38
C TYR A 23 -13.04 5.45 -2.36
N HIS A 24 -14.37 5.54 -2.38
CA HIS A 24 -15.11 6.31 -1.37
C HIS A 24 -14.91 5.72 0.03
N GLY A 25 -14.99 4.41 0.17
CA GLY A 25 -14.80 3.76 1.45
C GLY A 25 -13.38 3.90 1.96
N LEU A 26 -12.40 3.77 1.07
CA LEU A 26 -11.00 3.93 1.45
C LEU A 26 -10.69 5.38 1.81
N ALA A 27 -11.22 6.34 1.04
CA ALA A 27 -11.04 7.75 1.35
C ALA A 27 -11.67 8.11 2.71
N ALA A 28 -12.80 7.50 3.04
CA ALA A 28 -13.43 7.71 4.33
C ALA A 28 -12.55 7.22 5.47
N ILE A 29 -11.86 6.10 5.30
CA ILE A 29 -10.92 5.60 6.30
C ILE A 29 -9.80 6.61 6.51
N ILE A 30 -9.23 7.14 5.43
CA ILE A 30 -8.15 8.12 5.51
C ILE A 30 -8.61 9.35 6.27
N LYS A 31 -9.80 9.85 5.97
CA LYS A 31 -10.30 11.07 6.57
C LYS A 31 -10.75 10.86 8.01
N LEU A 32 -11.54 9.83 8.26
CA LEU A 32 -12.21 9.67 9.55
C LEU A 32 -11.35 8.93 10.57
N LYS A 33 -10.62 7.92 10.14
CA LYS A 33 -9.82 7.12 11.04
C LYS A 33 -8.43 7.71 11.23
N PHE A 34 -7.76 8.07 10.14
CA PHE A 34 -6.39 8.54 10.19
C PHE A 34 -6.27 10.06 10.24
N LYS A 35 -7.38 10.78 10.07
CA LYS A 35 -7.42 12.25 10.17
C LYS A 35 -6.50 12.92 9.16
N LEU A 36 -6.37 12.34 7.99
CA LEU A 36 -5.60 12.90 6.89
C LEU A 36 -6.53 13.27 5.74
N ASP A 37 -5.99 14.05 4.81
CA ASP A 37 -6.74 14.50 3.64
C ASP A 37 -6.53 13.51 2.49
N PRO A 38 -7.56 12.78 2.06
CA PRO A 38 -7.42 11.86 0.94
C PRO A 38 -7.13 12.56 -0.39
N TYR A 39 -7.33 13.88 -0.46
CA TYR A 39 -7.06 14.66 -1.67
C TYR A 39 -5.68 15.31 -1.65
N SER A 40 -4.80 14.87 -0.77
CA SER A 40 -3.49 15.49 -0.57
C SER A 40 -2.43 15.08 -1.58
N ARG A 41 -2.75 14.22 -2.53
CA ARG A 41 -1.83 13.64 -3.51
C ARG A 41 -0.83 12.65 -2.92
N CYS A 42 -0.92 12.37 -1.63
CA CYS A 42 -0.15 11.29 -1.05
C CYS A 42 -0.70 9.96 -1.51
N MET A 43 0.13 8.94 -1.49
CA MET A 43 -0.33 7.58 -1.72
C MET A 43 -0.74 6.96 -0.40
N PHE A 44 -1.84 6.23 -0.41
CA PHE A 44 -2.32 5.50 0.75
C PHE A 44 -2.46 4.04 0.37
N ALA A 45 -1.74 3.17 1.07
CA ALA A 45 -1.70 1.76 0.75
C ALA A 45 -2.37 0.95 1.83
N PHE A 46 -3.16 -0.02 1.42
CA PHE A 46 -3.97 -0.88 2.28
C PHE A 46 -3.71 -2.33 1.93
N CYS A 47 -3.76 -3.20 2.92
CA CYS A 47 -3.54 -4.62 2.72
C CYS A 47 -4.71 -5.41 3.32
N ASN A 48 -5.09 -6.51 2.67
CA ASN A 48 -6.16 -7.35 3.19
C ASN A 48 -5.66 -8.21 4.35
N ARG A 49 -6.60 -8.87 5.04
CA ARG A 49 -6.28 -9.69 6.21
C ARG A 49 -5.32 -10.84 5.87
N ARG A 50 -5.48 -11.45 4.71
CA ARG A 50 -4.64 -12.58 4.31
C ARG A 50 -3.26 -12.17 3.85
N ARG A 51 -3.01 -10.87 3.72
CA ARG A 51 -1.73 -10.35 3.23
C ARG A 51 -1.43 -10.79 1.80
N THR A 52 -2.46 -10.97 1.01
CA THR A 52 -2.32 -11.41 -0.38
C THR A 52 -2.63 -10.34 -1.39
N SER A 53 -3.21 -9.22 -0.97
CA SER A 53 -3.58 -8.13 -1.86
C SER A 53 -3.28 -6.79 -1.22
N ILE A 54 -2.81 -5.87 -2.05
CA ILE A 54 -2.56 -4.47 -1.67
C ILE A 54 -3.37 -3.59 -2.62
N LYS A 55 -4.03 -2.57 -2.08
CA LYS A 55 -4.61 -1.48 -2.88
C LYS A 55 -3.93 -0.19 -2.51
N ILE A 56 -3.60 0.60 -3.51
CA ILE A 56 -2.99 1.93 -3.34
C ILE A 56 -3.92 2.95 -3.94
N LEU A 57 -4.26 3.97 -3.14
CA LEU A 57 -5.15 5.05 -3.54
C LEU A 57 -4.35 6.34 -3.65
N GLN A 58 -4.55 7.10 -4.72
CA GLN A 58 -3.93 8.42 -4.87
C GLN A 58 -4.85 9.34 -5.66
N TRP A 59 -5.08 10.53 -5.12
CA TRP A 59 -5.77 11.61 -5.82
C TRP A 59 -4.77 12.34 -6.73
N ASP A 60 -5.12 12.57 -7.98
CA ASP A 60 -4.22 13.21 -8.95
C ASP A 60 -4.66 14.62 -9.37
N GLY A 61 -5.67 15.15 -8.71
CA GLY A 61 -6.21 16.47 -9.03
C GLY A 61 -7.54 16.42 -9.78
N SER A 62 -7.85 15.30 -10.39
CA SER A 62 -9.13 15.15 -11.11
C SER A 62 -9.86 13.87 -10.78
N GLY A 63 -9.19 12.92 -10.16
CA GLY A 63 -9.81 11.66 -9.79
C GLY A 63 -8.86 10.83 -8.95
N PHE A 64 -9.36 9.68 -8.50
CA PHE A 64 -8.56 8.75 -7.72
C PHE A 64 -8.00 7.66 -8.62
N TRP A 65 -6.73 7.40 -8.47
CA TRP A 65 -6.10 6.20 -8.99
C TRP A 65 -6.18 5.13 -7.92
N ILE A 66 -6.53 3.93 -8.33
CA ILE A 66 -6.44 2.76 -7.48
C ILE A 66 -5.57 1.74 -8.21
N LEU A 67 -4.47 1.36 -7.59
CA LEU A 67 -3.65 0.27 -8.06
C LEU A 67 -3.87 -0.91 -7.15
N MET A 68 -3.88 -2.09 -7.72
CA MET A 68 -4.06 -3.30 -6.93
C MET A 68 -3.03 -4.33 -7.38
N LYS A 69 -2.40 -4.96 -6.40
CA LYS A 69 -1.54 -6.10 -6.64
C LYS A 69 -2.03 -7.27 -5.80
N ARG A 70 -2.20 -8.41 -6.44
CA ARG A 70 -2.59 -9.65 -5.78
C ARG A 70 -1.53 -10.70 -6.03
N LEU A 71 -1.09 -11.37 -4.95
CA LEU A 71 -0.11 -12.44 -5.04
C LEU A 71 -0.80 -13.76 -5.37
N ASP A 72 -0.18 -14.55 -6.24
CA ASP A 72 -0.61 -15.92 -6.49
C ASP A 72 -0.17 -16.83 -5.36
N ARG A 73 0.98 -16.55 -4.78
CA ARG A 73 1.57 -17.36 -3.72
C ARG A 73 2.17 -16.42 -2.69
N ASP A 74 2.38 -16.97 -1.49
CA ASP A 74 3.01 -16.25 -0.39
C ASP A 74 2.15 -15.08 0.09
N SER A 75 2.71 -14.24 0.90
CA SER A 75 2.00 -13.10 1.45
C SER A 75 2.96 -11.93 1.62
N PHE A 76 2.38 -10.73 1.66
CA PHE A 76 3.17 -9.53 1.91
C PHE A 76 3.59 -9.46 3.37
N HIS A 77 4.76 -8.87 3.62
CA HIS A 77 5.24 -8.59 4.97
C HIS A 77 4.71 -7.22 5.40
N TRP A 78 3.45 -7.16 5.74
CA TRP A 78 2.75 -5.91 6.03
C TRP A 78 2.79 -5.60 7.51
N PRO A 79 2.98 -4.33 7.92
CA PRO A 79 2.97 -3.97 9.34
C PRO A 79 1.63 -4.33 9.96
N ASP A 80 1.67 -4.92 11.14
CA ASP A 80 0.50 -5.53 11.76
C ASP A 80 0.07 -4.81 13.03
N THR A 81 0.18 -3.50 13.05
CA THR A 81 -0.24 -2.70 14.19
C THR A 81 -1.59 -2.09 13.83
N PRO A 82 -2.71 -2.65 14.30
CA PRO A 82 -4.03 -2.14 13.94
C PRO A 82 -4.19 -0.67 14.30
N ASP A 83 -4.96 0.03 13.48
CA ASP A 83 -5.33 1.43 13.71
C ASP A 83 -4.16 2.40 13.62
N GLU A 84 -3.03 1.97 13.12
CA GLU A 84 -1.88 2.84 12.92
C GLU A 84 -1.64 3.12 11.46
N LEU A 85 -0.97 4.23 11.22
CA LEU A 85 -0.56 4.64 9.90
C LEU A 85 0.95 4.79 9.92
N GLN A 86 1.63 4.21 8.97
CA GLN A 86 3.08 4.27 8.90
C GLN A 86 3.51 5.03 7.64
N LYS A 87 4.27 6.11 7.83
CA LYS A 87 4.80 6.87 6.72
C LYS A 87 6.03 6.17 6.19
N VAL A 88 6.08 5.96 4.89
CA VAL A 88 7.21 5.30 4.25
C VAL A 88 7.61 6.08 3.01
N THR A 89 8.80 5.80 2.50
CA THR A 89 9.24 6.35 1.22
C THR A 89 8.64 5.53 0.08
N LEU A 90 8.67 6.09 -1.12
CA LEU A 90 8.23 5.35 -2.29
C LEU A 90 9.11 4.10 -2.48
N LYS A 91 10.40 4.19 -2.19
CA LYS A 91 11.30 3.05 -2.26
C LYS A 91 10.87 1.94 -1.29
N GLU A 92 10.53 2.31 -0.06
CA GLU A 92 10.05 1.33 0.92
C GLU A 92 8.73 0.71 0.48
N MET A 93 7.84 1.48 -0.15
CA MET A 93 6.61 0.95 -0.71
C MET A 93 6.90 -0.11 -1.77
N HIS A 94 7.89 0.15 -2.62
CA HIS A 94 8.32 -0.84 -3.60
C HIS A 94 8.83 -2.12 -2.92
N TRP A 95 9.55 -2.00 -1.82
CA TRP A 95 10.01 -3.16 -1.06
C TRP A 95 8.83 -4.01 -0.59
N PHE A 96 7.79 -3.39 -0.02
CA PHE A 96 6.61 -4.12 0.41
C PHE A 96 5.94 -4.82 -0.77
N CYS A 97 5.85 -4.16 -1.90
CA CYS A 97 5.25 -4.75 -3.09
C CYS A 97 6.08 -5.93 -3.62
N ASP A 98 7.37 -5.94 -3.35
CA ASP A 98 8.28 -7.00 -3.80
C ASP A 98 8.50 -8.06 -2.72
N GLY A 99 7.80 -8.00 -1.61
CA GLY A 99 7.87 -9.00 -0.58
C GLY A 99 8.91 -8.74 0.50
N LEU A 100 9.47 -7.55 0.56
CA LEU A 100 10.39 -7.18 1.62
C LEU A 100 9.64 -6.47 2.74
N SER A 101 10.24 -6.43 3.93
CA SER A 101 9.76 -5.64 5.05
C SER A 101 10.64 -4.41 5.21
N LEU A 102 10.33 -3.55 6.19
CA LEU A 102 11.17 -2.38 6.48
C LEU A 102 12.55 -2.78 6.98
N THR A 103 12.68 -3.97 7.55
CA THR A 103 13.99 -4.55 7.86
C THR A 103 14.15 -5.76 6.95
N PRO A 104 14.55 -5.52 5.71
CA PRO A 104 14.52 -6.60 4.71
C PRO A 104 15.50 -7.69 5.05
N LYS A 105 15.02 -8.91 4.97
CA LYS A 105 15.84 -10.09 5.13
C LYS A 105 15.96 -10.87 3.85
N GLY A 106 15.23 -10.48 2.83
CA GLY A 106 15.23 -11.12 1.54
C GLY A 106 13.91 -10.87 0.87
N ALA A 107 13.93 -10.75 -0.44
CA ALA A 107 12.72 -10.64 -1.22
C ALA A 107 12.02 -12.00 -1.24
N PHE A 108 10.83 -12.06 -1.80
CA PHE A 108 10.22 -13.33 -2.12
C PHE A 108 11.20 -14.14 -2.96
N GLU A 109 11.32 -15.37 -2.64
CA GLU A 109 12.20 -16.25 -3.37
C GLU A 109 12.03 -16.09 -4.82
N GLU A 110 12.36 -15.69 -5.30
CA GLU A 110 12.04 -15.25 -6.28
C GLU A 110 11.54 -15.82 -6.87
N CYS A 111 11.15 -15.74 -6.37
CA CYS A 111 10.62 -15.97 -7.26
C CYS A 111 11.41 -15.37 -8.21
N HIS A 112 12.21 -15.12 -7.75
CA HIS A 112 12.98 -14.75 -8.13
C HIS A 112 13.41 -15.00 -9.04
N PRO A 113 13.17 -15.03 -9.42
CA PRO A 113 13.15 -14.89 -10.10
C PRO A 113 12.85 -14.95 -10.64
N LYS A 114 12.75 -15.10 -10.54
CA LYS A 114 12.52 -15.07 -10.65
C LYS A 114 11.78 -14.57 -10.85
N ILE A 115 11.39 -14.14 -10.91
CA ILE A 115 10.91 -13.65 -10.79
C ILE A 115 10.44 -13.01 -10.82
N VAL A 116 10.27 -12.87 -10.97
CA VAL A 116 10.07 -12.39 -10.76
C VAL A 116 9.61 -12.06 -10.94
N VAL A 117 9.41 -12.08 -11.08
CA VAL A 117 9.34 -11.81 -11.02
C VAL A 117 9.35 -11.64 -11.02
#